data_1cb36d5674281e171d0f8cc208ad45e2
#
_entry.id   1cb36d5674281e171d0f8cc208ad45e2
#
_cell.length_a   1.000
_cell.length_b   1.000
_cell.length_c   1.000
_cell.angle_alpha   90.00
_cell.angle_beta   90.00
_cell.angle_gamma   90.00
#
_symmetry.space_group_name_H-M   'P 1'
#
loop_
_entity.id
_entity.type
_entity.pdbx_description
1 polymer ?
#
loop_
_entity_poly.entity_id
_entity_poly.type
_entity_poly.pdbx_seq_one_letter_code
_entity_poly.pdbx_strand_id
1 'polypeptide(L)'
;FGPKYLNSSDSVLYKKNRNLYFTNEFITATKKKGYTFIVEGYFDVLSLNKLGYANSASPSGTALTYQQLESVSKYTSKILICFDNDEAGLKATERVLEIKNQISKQVEIHCLNLPIEYKDISDVFESKPEIFDDILKDNDEIVEYLLNKFLKKESNKKSVFNYFRKITAKLSPLEVDIALDLLSAKLNTEKEILKRELNFQTEEEFEQVGETSLNSVSIFQDIVTANIVQNNFEISENEKEILSLNSDYANLISSLESDKNKSKEYQNISFLPDQYEEAVVRLYLYFANFKIETLINRFEQQEKKDFSLLQQVEDLKKKKEIYQNTI
;
A
#
# COMPACT_ATOMS: atom_id res chain seq x y z
N PHE A 1 -14.55 30.68 -8.58
CA PHE A 1 -14.03 29.88 -9.70
C PHE A 1 -14.31 28.41 -9.37
N GLY A 2 -15.08 27.72 -10.20
CA GLY A 2 -15.36 26.29 -10.07
C GLY A 2 -14.15 25.44 -10.54
N PRO A 3 -14.20 24.08 -10.38
CA PRO A 3 -13.16 23.21 -10.87
C PRO A 3 -13.03 23.34 -12.42
N LYS A 4 -11.78 23.29 -12.91
CA LYS A 4 -11.45 23.43 -14.34
C LYS A 4 -12.17 22.35 -15.19
N TYR A 5 -12.41 21.18 -14.61
CA TYR A 5 -13.14 20.06 -15.22
C TYR A 5 -14.14 19.48 -14.22
N LEU A 6 -15.29 19.08 -14.72
CA LEU A 6 -16.35 18.46 -13.92
C LEU A 6 -16.60 17.04 -14.48
N ASN A 7 -16.29 16.03 -13.69
CA ASN A 7 -16.64 14.67 -14.01
C ASN A 7 -18.11 14.38 -13.74
N SER A 8 -18.71 13.44 -14.45
CA SER A 8 -20.04 12.92 -14.15
C SER A 8 -20.11 12.39 -12.71
N SER A 9 -21.28 12.49 -12.11
CA SER A 9 -21.55 11.87 -10.82
C SER A 9 -21.47 10.34 -10.94
N ASP A 10 -21.15 9.67 -9.86
CA ASP A 10 -21.21 8.20 -9.79
C ASP A 10 -22.63 7.71 -10.12
N SER A 11 -22.70 6.64 -10.90
CA SER A 11 -23.96 5.98 -11.27
C SER A 11 -23.77 4.47 -11.22
N VAL A 12 -24.83 3.70 -11.52
CA VAL A 12 -24.73 2.22 -11.61
C VAL A 12 -23.75 1.79 -12.70
N LEU A 13 -23.64 2.56 -13.80
CA LEU A 13 -22.76 2.24 -14.94
C LEU A 13 -21.40 2.91 -14.86
N TYR A 14 -21.27 4.00 -14.11
CA TYR A 14 -20.04 4.76 -14.03
C TYR A 14 -19.61 4.95 -12.57
N LYS A 15 -18.42 4.45 -12.24
CA LYS A 15 -17.77 4.60 -10.94
C LYS A 15 -16.38 5.19 -11.14
N LYS A 16 -16.15 6.41 -10.65
CA LYS A 16 -14.85 7.12 -10.80
C LYS A 16 -13.67 6.29 -10.33
N ASN A 17 -13.83 5.59 -9.20
CA ASN A 17 -12.78 4.78 -8.60
C ASN A 17 -12.49 3.45 -9.32
N ARG A 18 -13.27 3.10 -10.36
CA ARG A 18 -13.09 1.84 -11.14
C ARG A 18 -12.77 2.09 -12.60
N ASN A 19 -13.15 3.25 -13.13
CA ASN A 19 -13.00 3.57 -14.53
C ASN A 19 -11.72 4.39 -14.78
N LEU A 20 -11.04 4.07 -15.87
CA LEU A 20 -9.93 4.85 -16.41
C LEU A 20 -10.37 5.47 -17.74
N TYR A 21 -9.88 6.65 -18.05
CA TYR A 21 -9.98 7.22 -19.37
C TYR A 21 -8.86 6.68 -20.26
N PHE A 22 -9.20 6.17 -21.42
CA PHE A 22 -8.29 5.70 -22.48
C PHE A 22 -8.96 5.69 -23.85
N THR A 23 -8.20 5.55 -24.91
CA THR A 23 -8.72 5.47 -26.29
C THR A 23 -9.08 4.02 -26.66
N ASN A 24 -9.82 3.85 -27.76
CA ASN A 24 -10.28 2.53 -28.21
C ASN A 24 -9.14 1.53 -28.48
N GLU A 25 -7.96 2.03 -28.88
CA GLU A 25 -6.80 1.18 -29.16
C GLU A 25 -6.03 0.75 -27.92
N PHE A 26 -6.35 1.26 -26.74
CA PHE A 26 -5.58 1.07 -25.50
C PHE A 26 -5.20 -0.39 -25.23
N ILE A 27 -6.19 -1.30 -25.21
CA ILE A 27 -5.97 -2.71 -24.88
C ILE A 27 -5.04 -3.37 -25.92
N THR A 28 -5.30 -3.12 -27.21
CA THR A 28 -4.50 -3.70 -28.31
C THR A 28 -3.08 -3.15 -28.28
N ALA A 29 -2.93 -1.83 -28.10
CA ALA A 29 -1.64 -1.18 -28.01
C ALA A 29 -0.84 -1.63 -26.77
N THR A 30 -1.48 -1.75 -25.60
CA THR A 30 -0.87 -2.25 -24.36
C THR A 30 -0.34 -3.67 -24.54
N LYS A 31 -1.14 -4.57 -25.09
CA LYS A 31 -0.72 -5.98 -25.34
C LYS A 31 0.42 -6.03 -26.37
N LYS A 32 0.38 -5.21 -27.42
CA LYS A 32 1.41 -5.18 -28.47
C LYS A 32 2.75 -4.63 -27.96
N LYS A 33 2.70 -3.56 -27.13
CA LYS A 33 3.91 -2.92 -26.59
C LYS A 33 4.45 -3.63 -25.34
N GLY A 34 3.62 -4.41 -24.63
CA GLY A 34 3.98 -5.11 -23.38
C GLY A 34 4.04 -4.22 -22.14
N TYR A 35 3.67 -2.94 -22.27
CA TYR A 35 3.60 -1.99 -21.17
C TYR A 35 2.49 -0.96 -21.38
N THR A 36 2.13 -0.22 -20.33
CA THR A 36 1.16 0.87 -20.40
C THR A 36 1.64 2.10 -19.65
N PHE A 37 1.17 3.28 -20.09
CA PHE A 37 1.33 4.52 -19.33
C PHE A 37 0.11 4.76 -18.44
N ILE A 38 0.36 5.23 -17.21
CA ILE A 38 -0.64 5.83 -16.34
C ILE A 38 -0.22 7.28 -16.09
N VAL A 39 -1.07 8.21 -16.49
CA VAL A 39 -0.88 9.66 -16.39
C VAL A 39 -2.02 10.29 -15.58
N GLU A 40 -1.90 11.57 -15.16
CA GLU A 40 -2.93 12.19 -14.32
C GLU A 40 -4.18 12.60 -15.11
N GLY A 41 -3.99 13.24 -16.25
CA GLY A 41 -5.05 13.87 -17.02
C GLY A 41 -5.39 13.14 -18.32
N TYR A 42 -6.59 13.37 -18.82
CA TYR A 42 -6.98 12.87 -20.15
C TYR A 42 -6.29 13.63 -21.29
N PHE A 43 -5.83 14.87 -21.09
CA PHE A 43 -5.01 15.56 -22.09
C PHE A 43 -3.66 14.88 -22.28
N ASP A 44 -3.04 14.37 -21.21
CA ASP A 44 -1.79 13.60 -21.32
C ASP A 44 -2.01 12.31 -22.10
N VAL A 45 -3.17 11.64 -21.91
CA VAL A 45 -3.55 10.48 -22.72
C VAL A 45 -3.67 10.86 -24.20
N LEU A 46 -4.30 12.00 -24.50
CA LEU A 46 -4.44 12.45 -25.88
C LEU A 46 -3.10 12.85 -26.50
N SER A 47 -2.22 13.50 -25.73
CA SER A 47 -0.87 13.86 -26.17
C SER A 47 -0.02 12.62 -26.45
N LEU A 48 -0.03 11.62 -25.57
CA LEU A 48 0.62 10.33 -25.80
C LEU A 48 0.07 9.62 -27.03
N ASN A 49 -1.24 9.67 -27.23
CA ASN A 49 -1.87 9.08 -28.41
C ASN A 49 -1.38 9.72 -29.71
N LYS A 50 -1.26 11.04 -29.74
CA LYS A 50 -0.71 11.79 -30.89
C LYS A 50 0.77 11.46 -31.13
N LEU A 51 1.53 11.14 -30.07
CA LEU A 51 2.90 10.66 -30.19
C LEU A 51 3.01 9.17 -30.60
N GLY A 52 1.88 8.47 -30.83
CA GLY A 52 1.85 7.07 -31.24
C GLY A 52 1.82 6.08 -30.04
N TYR A 53 1.52 6.57 -28.83
CA TYR A 53 1.44 5.77 -27.60
C TYR A 53 -0.01 5.61 -27.11
N ALA A 54 -0.82 4.91 -27.92
CA ALA A 54 -2.22 4.61 -27.60
C ALA A 54 -2.39 3.70 -26.36
N ASN A 55 -1.29 3.13 -25.83
CA ASN A 55 -1.24 2.35 -24.60
C ASN A 55 -1.16 3.23 -23.34
N SER A 56 -1.99 4.27 -23.26
CA SER A 56 -2.02 5.22 -22.16
C SER A 56 -3.41 5.35 -21.55
N ALA A 57 -3.48 5.50 -20.22
CA ALA A 57 -4.72 5.64 -19.46
C ALA A 57 -4.56 6.63 -18.31
N SER A 58 -5.68 7.20 -17.84
CA SER A 58 -5.71 8.19 -16.75
C SER A 58 -6.89 7.96 -15.82
N PRO A 59 -6.74 8.16 -14.49
CA PRO A 59 -7.83 8.25 -13.54
C PRO A 59 -8.65 9.53 -13.65
N SER A 60 -8.25 10.48 -14.51
CA SER A 60 -8.97 11.71 -14.91
C SER A 60 -9.40 12.59 -13.74
N GLY A 61 -8.41 13.12 -13.00
CA GLY A 61 -8.62 14.08 -11.91
C GLY A 61 -9.07 13.45 -10.60
N THR A 62 -8.86 12.13 -10.45
CA THR A 62 -8.95 11.41 -9.18
C THR A 62 -7.63 10.70 -8.89
N ALA A 63 -7.34 10.42 -7.63
CA ALA A 63 -6.18 9.59 -7.31
C ALA A 63 -6.36 8.19 -7.90
N LEU A 64 -5.26 7.59 -8.39
CA LEU A 64 -5.24 6.20 -8.88
C LEU A 64 -5.66 5.25 -7.75
N THR A 65 -6.55 4.33 -8.06
CA THR A 65 -7.06 3.33 -7.09
C THR A 65 -6.51 1.94 -7.41
N TYR A 66 -6.58 1.03 -6.42
CA TYR A 66 -6.17 -0.36 -6.65
C TYR A 66 -7.05 -1.07 -7.70
N GLN A 67 -8.36 -0.78 -7.75
CA GLN A 67 -9.27 -1.35 -8.74
C GLN A 67 -8.88 -0.94 -10.18
N GLN A 68 -8.47 0.32 -10.35
CA GLN A 68 -7.98 0.83 -11.63
C GLN A 68 -6.66 0.16 -12.00
N LEU A 69 -5.71 0.05 -11.06
CA LEU A 69 -4.42 -0.60 -11.27
C LEU A 69 -4.63 -2.11 -11.57
N GLU A 70 -5.48 -2.80 -10.83
CA GLU A 70 -5.88 -4.19 -11.06
C GLU A 70 -6.48 -4.39 -12.46
N SER A 71 -7.29 -3.43 -12.93
CA SER A 71 -7.89 -3.52 -14.28
C SER A 71 -6.84 -3.48 -15.38
N VAL A 72 -5.79 -2.68 -15.20
CA VAL A 72 -4.68 -2.54 -16.15
C VAL A 72 -3.75 -3.74 -16.10
N SER A 73 -3.48 -4.28 -14.92
CA SER A 73 -2.60 -5.44 -14.71
C SER A 73 -3.04 -6.69 -15.49
N LYS A 74 -4.31 -6.77 -15.87
CA LYS A 74 -4.85 -7.84 -16.74
C LYS A 74 -4.24 -7.85 -18.14
N TYR A 75 -3.73 -6.72 -18.61
CA TYR A 75 -3.24 -6.56 -19.99
C TYR A 75 -1.72 -6.51 -20.07
N THR A 76 -1.04 -6.12 -18.99
CA THR A 76 0.43 -6.02 -18.94
C THR A 76 0.93 -6.21 -17.50
N SER A 77 2.19 -6.62 -17.35
CA SER A 77 2.90 -6.61 -16.08
C SER A 77 3.83 -5.40 -15.91
N LYS A 78 4.00 -4.56 -16.94
CA LYS A 78 4.86 -3.38 -16.88
C LYS A 78 4.04 -2.10 -17.01
N ILE A 79 4.14 -1.21 -16.02
CA ILE A 79 3.41 0.05 -15.94
C ILE A 79 4.41 1.20 -15.81
N LEU A 80 4.28 2.19 -16.67
CA LEU A 80 5.04 3.43 -16.64
C LEU A 80 4.17 4.55 -16.10
N ILE A 81 4.50 5.05 -14.91
CA ILE A 81 3.82 6.18 -14.28
C ILE A 81 4.47 7.48 -14.81
N CYS A 82 3.65 8.42 -15.20
CA CYS A 82 4.06 9.78 -15.50
C CYS A 82 3.04 10.76 -14.94
N PHE A 83 3.16 11.08 -13.67
CA PHE A 83 2.34 12.09 -13.01
C PHE A 83 3.01 13.47 -13.11
N ASP A 84 2.26 14.51 -12.75
CA ASP A 84 2.73 15.90 -12.81
C ASP A 84 4.05 16.06 -12.02
N ASN A 85 4.96 16.86 -12.57
CA ASN A 85 6.30 17.07 -11.98
C ASN A 85 6.27 18.08 -10.82
N ASP A 86 5.30 17.92 -9.93
CA ASP A 86 5.07 18.75 -8.75
C ASP A 86 4.93 17.91 -7.47
N GLU A 87 4.64 18.56 -6.33
CA GLU A 87 4.48 17.86 -5.06
C GLU A 87 3.23 16.97 -5.00
N ALA A 88 2.17 17.32 -5.73
CA ALA A 88 0.97 16.52 -5.78
C ALA A 88 1.20 15.23 -6.56
N GLY A 89 1.88 15.30 -7.71
CA GLY A 89 2.28 14.14 -8.51
C GLY A 89 3.26 13.22 -7.76
N LEU A 90 4.20 13.79 -6.97
CA LEU A 90 5.08 12.99 -6.12
C LEU A 90 4.30 12.22 -5.05
N LYS A 91 3.35 12.86 -4.37
CA LYS A 91 2.46 12.21 -3.39
C LYS A 91 1.55 11.15 -4.05
N ALA A 92 1.08 11.42 -5.27
CA ALA A 92 0.32 10.45 -6.04
C ALA A 92 1.18 9.21 -6.36
N THR A 93 2.46 9.41 -6.71
CA THR A 93 3.43 8.32 -6.94
C THR A 93 3.70 7.51 -5.66
N GLU A 94 3.91 8.17 -4.49
CA GLU A 94 4.04 7.49 -3.20
C GLU A 94 2.82 6.59 -2.89
N ARG A 95 1.62 7.06 -3.23
CA ARG A 95 0.40 6.29 -3.02
C ARG A 95 0.34 5.03 -3.90
N VAL A 96 0.99 5.02 -5.06
CA VAL A 96 1.06 3.83 -5.91
C VAL A 96 1.73 2.67 -5.19
N LEU A 97 2.73 2.92 -4.31
CA LEU A 97 3.34 1.89 -3.47
C LEU A 97 2.34 1.23 -2.51
N GLU A 98 1.36 2.00 -2.02
CA GLU A 98 0.33 1.47 -1.10
C GLU A 98 -0.64 0.54 -1.82
N ILE A 99 -1.03 0.90 -3.05
CA ILE A 99 -2.05 0.16 -3.79
C ILE A 99 -1.49 -1.01 -4.60
N LYS A 100 -0.20 -0.99 -4.99
CA LYS A 100 0.39 -2.06 -5.81
C LYS A 100 0.35 -3.43 -5.11
N ASN A 101 0.45 -3.45 -3.78
CA ASN A 101 0.43 -4.68 -2.99
C ASN A 101 -0.98 -5.24 -2.78
N GLN A 102 -2.02 -4.50 -3.19
CA GLN A 102 -3.42 -4.93 -3.07
C GLN A 102 -3.90 -5.66 -4.32
N ILE A 103 -3.17 -5.57 -5.44
CA ILE A 103 -3.57 -6.20 -6.70
C ILE A 103 -3.12 -7.65 -6.74
N SER A 104 -3.89 -8.49 -7.45
CA SER A 104 -3.70 -9.94 -7.50
C SER A 104 -2.47 -10.36 -8.30
N LYS A 105 -2.08 -9.54 -9.29
CA LYS A 105 -0.98 -9.83 -10.20
C LYS A 105 0.22 -8.95 -9.90
N GLN A 106 1.39 -9.55 -9.76
CA GLN A 106 2.63 -8.78 -9.64
C GLN A 106 2.87 -7.93 -10.88
N VAL A 107 3.17 -6.64 -10.66
CA VAL A 107 3.49 -5.67 -11.71
C VAL A 107 4.79 -4.94 -11.42
N GLU A 108 5.54 -4.67 -12.47
CA GLU A 108 6.70 -3.78 -12.45
C GLU A 108 6.22 -2.36 -12.68
N ILE A 109 6.54 -1.45 -11.77
CA ILE A 109 6.15 -0.04 -11.86
C ILE A 109 7.39 0.82 -11.96
N HIS A 110 7.49 1.52 -13.08
CA HIS A 110 8.52 2.50 -13.35
C HIS A 110 7.91 3.90 -13.46
N CYS A 111 8.70 4.94 -13.20
CA CYS A 111 8.30 6.32 -13.31
C CYS A 111 9.18 7.03 -14.34
N LEU A 112 8.59 7.81 -15.23
CA LEU A 112 9.34 8.61 -16.20
C LEU A 112 9.97 9.82 -15.50
N ASN A 113 11.22 10.12 -15.84
CA ASN A 113 11.93 11.31 -15.39
C ASN A 113 11.65 12.49 -16.33
N LEU A 114 10.56 13.23 -16.07
CA LEU A 114 10.33 14.48 -16.82
C LEU A 114 11.41 15.50 -16.48
N PRO A 115 11.98 16.18 -17.52
CA PRO A 115 12.83 17.35 -17.29
C PRO A 115 12.10 18.42 -16.48
N ILE A 116 12.84 19.16 -15.65
CA ILE A 116 12.27 20.08 -14.65
C ILE A 116 11.46 21.23 -15.27
N GLU A 117 11.74 21.58 -16.53
CA GLU A 117 11.04 22.61 -17.27
C GLU A 117 9.62 22.22 -17.71
N TYR A 118 9.28 20.92 -17.68
CA TYR A 118 7.96 20.44 -18.08
C TYR A 118 7.17 19.99 -16.86
N LYS A 119 5.93 20.43 -16.77
CA LYS A 119 5.02 20.03 -15.72
C LYS A 119 4.48 18.61 -15.92
N ASP A 120 4.07 18.32 -17.15
CA ASP A 120 3.38 17.08 -17.53
C ASP A 120 3.74 16.68 -18.97
N ILE A 121 3.17 15.57 -19.44
CA ILE A 121 3.37 15.07 -20.80
C ILE A 121 2.79 16.02 -21.86
N SER A 122 1.71 16.70 -21.54
CA SER A 122 1.08 17.66 -22.47
C SER A 122 2.02 18.82 -22.75
N ASP A 123 2.73 19.33 -21.72
CA ASP A 123 3.75 20.38 -21.88
C ASP A 123 4.90 19.91 -22.80
N VAL A 124 5.37 18.68 -22.65
CA VAL A 124 6.40 18.10 -23.53
C VAL A 124 5.89 18.02 -24.96
N PHE A 125 4.66 17.52 -25.12
CA PHE A 125 4.06 17.40 -26.48
C PHE A 125 3.88 18.74 -27.15
N GLU A 126 3.47 19.78 -26.45
CA GLU A 126 3.24 21.13 -26.99
C GLU A 126 4.55 21.85 -27.29
N SER A 127 5.60 21.64 -26.53
CA SER A 127 6.86 22.38 -26.60
C SER A 127 7.91 21.69 -27.48
N LYS A 128 8.20 20.41 -27.22
CA LYS A 128 9.28 19.64 -27.86
C LYS A 128 8.92 18.14 -27.94
N PRO A 129 7.97 17.74 -28.77
CA PRO A 129 7.55 16.35 -28.88
C PRO A 129 8.68 15.38 -29.28
N GLU A 130 9.72 15.86 -29.94
CA GLU A 130 10.87 15.09 -30.40
C GLU A 130 11.74 14.51 -29.25
N ILE A 131 11.70 15.08 -28.05
CA ILE A 131 12.47 14.56 -26.92
C ILE A 131 11.78 13.41 -26.20
N PHE A 132 10.53 13.08 -26.54
CA PHE A 132 9.76 12.11 -25.79
C PHE A 132 10.37 10.71 -25.80
N ASP A 133 10.98 10.30 -26.92
CA ASP A 133 11.68 9.00 -26.99
C ASP A 133 12.89 8.92 -26.04
N ASP A 134 13.53 10.04 -25.74
CA ASP A 134 14.62 10.08 -24.76
C ASP A 134 14.07 10.08 -23.33
N ILE A 135 12.97 10.80 -23.06
CA ILE A 135 12.25 10.72 -21.79
C ILE A 135 11.78 9.29 -21.51
N LEU A 136 11.30 8.60 -22.54
CA LEU A 136 10.83 7.21 -22.38
C LEU A 136 11.96 6.26 -21.96
N LYS A 137 13.20 6.51 -22.38
CA LYS A 137 14.38 5.73 -21.96
C LYS A 137 14.84 6.08 -20.54
N ASP A 138 14.58 7.32 -20.11
CA ASP A 138 14.93 7.82 -18.77
C ASP A 138 13.79 7.55 -17.80
N ASN A 139 13.74 6.31 -17.31
CA ASN A 139 12.76 5.87 -16.32
C ASN A 139 13.44 5.07 -15.22
N ASP A 140 13.02 5.34 -13.99
CA ASP A 140 13.49 4.63 -12.80
C ASP A 140 12.40 3.68 -12.28
N GLU A 141 12.80 2.61 -11.63
CA GLU A 141 11.88 1.85 -10.77
C GLU A 141 11.30 2.79 -9.70
N ILE A 142 10.04 2.58 -9.30
CA ILE A 142 9.28 3.52 -8.48
C ILE A 142 10.00 3.94 -7.18
N VAL A 143 10.67 3.01 -6.50
CA VAL A 143 11.40 3.31 -5.25
C VAL A 143 12.63 4.17 -5.55
N GLU A 144 13.37 3.84 -6.60
CA GLU A 144 14.51 4.63 -7.05
C GLU A 144 14.09 6.03 -7.48
N TYR A 145 13.02 6.15 -8.24
CA TYR A 145 12.44 7.45 -8.64
C TYR A 145 12.12 8.33 -7.42
N LEU A 146 11.41 7.77 -6.44
CA LEU A 146 11.05 8.49 -5.22
C LEU A 146 12.28 8.95 -4.43
N LEU A 147 13.27 8.08 -4.27
CA LEU A 147 14.54 8.43 -3.62
C LEU A 147 15.30 9.52 -4.39
N ASN A 148 15.38 9.41 -5.73
CA ASN A 148 16.04 10.41 -6.57
C ASN A 148 15.37 11.78 -6.45
N LYS A 149 14.02 11.82 -6.48
CA LYS A 149 13.26 13.08 -6.32
C LYS A 149 13.45 13.69 -4.94
N PHE A 150 13.52 12.87 -3.89
CA PHE A 150 13.76 13.36 -2.53
C PHE A 150 15.19 13.88 -2.35
N LEU A 151 16.20 13.15 -2.83
CA LEU A 151 17.60 13.53 -2.76
C LEU A 151 17.94 14.83 -3.51
N LYS A 152 17.19 15.16 -4.58
CA LYS A 152 17.32 16.45 -5.27
C LYS A 152 16.89 17.64 -4.40
N LYS A 153 16.02 17.42 -3.42
CA LYS A 153 15.47 18.47 -2.53
C LYS A 153 16.14 18.49 -1.17
N GLU A 154 16.69 17.37 -0.71
CA GLU A 154 17.19 17.18 0.64
C GLU A 154 18.54 16.47 0.64
N SER A 155 19.53 17.08 1.27
CA SER A 155 20.90 16.55 1.37
C SER A 155 21.23 15.98 2.76
N ASN A 156 20.37 16.22 3.75
CA ASN A 156 20.56 15.70 5.10
C ASN A 156 20.32 14.19 5.14
N LYS A 157 21.37 13.41 5.43
CA LYS A 157 21.29 11.94 5.45
C LYS A 157 20.19 11.40 6.37
N LYS A 158 19.95 12.03 7.52
CA LYS A 158 18.91 11.62 8.47
C LYS A 158 17.50 11.84 7.87
N SER A 159 17.27 12.98 7.24
CA SER A 159 16.00 13.27 6.55
C SER A 159 15.75 12.30 5.40
N VAL A 160 16.79 11.99 4.61
CA VAL A 160 16.71 11.01 3.52
C VAL A 160 16.40 9.62 4.06
N PHE A 161 17.05 9.23 5.16
CA PHE A 161 16.79 7.94 5.79
C PHE A 161 15.37 7.83 6.36
N ASN A 162 14.87 8.88 7.01
CA ASN A 162 13.49 8.93 7.50
C ASN A 162 12.46 8.82 6.37
N TYR A 163 12.73 9.48 5.24
CA TYR A 163 11.89 9.32 4.05
C TYR A 163 11.96 7.90 3.48
N PHE A 164 13.17 7.34 3.36
CA PHE A 164 13.38 5.95 2.94
C PHE A 164 12.57 4.98 3.80
N ARG A 165 12.60 5.12 5.12
CA ARG A 165 11.84 4.29 6.04
C ARG A 165 10.32 4.39 5.80
N LYS A 166 9.80 5.61 5.57
CA LYS A 166 8.39 5.82 5.24
C LYS A 166 7.95 5.05 3.99
N ILE A 167 8.79 5.01 2.95
CA ILE A 167 8.46 4.28 1.72
C ILE A 167 8.66 2.78 1.87
N THR A 168 9.71 2.33 2.58
CA THR A 168 9.99 0.89 2.78
C THR A 168 8.96 0.19 3.66
N ALA A 169 8.27 0.91 4.55
CA ALA A 169 7.14 0.37 5.30
C ALA A 169 5.99 -0.17 4.42
N LYS A 170 5.99 0.17 3.12
CA LYS A 170 5.01 -0.25 2.11
C LYS A 170 5.53 -1.36 1.18
N LEU A 171 6.75 -1.83 1.41
CA LEU A 171 7.45 -2.80 0.56
C LEU A 171 7.51 -4.18 1.23
N SER A 172 7.64 -5.22 0.41
CA SER A 172 7.97 -6.56 0.91
C SER A 172 9.43 -6.62 1.42
N PRO A 173 9.80 -7.58 2.27
CA PRO A 173 11.17 -7.72 2.77
C PRO A 173 12.23 -7.79 1.67
N LEU A 174 11.94 -8.45 0.55
CA LEU A 174 12.84 -8.53 -0.60
C LEU A 174 13.01 -7.16 -1.27
N GLU A 175 11.92 -6.43 -1.47
CA GLU A 175 11.96 -5.07 -2.04
C GLU A 175 12.71 -4.11 -1.12
N VAL A 176 12.57 -4.25 0.20
CA VAL A 176 13.35 -3.47 1.19
C VAL A 176 14.84 -3.77 1.04
N ASP A 177 15.24 -5.02 0.87
CA ASP A 177 16.64 -5.40 0.73
C ASP A 177 17.26 -4.78 -0.55
N ILE A 178 16.53 -4.82 -1.66
CA ILE A 178 16.92 -4.17 -2.93
C ILE A 178 16.99 -2.63 -2.76
N ALA A 179 16.00 -2.04 -2.10
CA ALA A 179 15.95 -0.60 -1.85
C ALA A 179 17.10 -0.13 -0.94
N LEU A 180 17.56 -0.99 -0.01
CA LEU A 180 18.74 -0.72 0.83
C LEU A 180 20.03 -0.69 0.00
N ASP A 181 20.18 -1.53 -1.02
CA ASP A 181 21.32 -1.47 -1.94
C ASP A 181 21.35 -0.14 -2.69
N LEU A 182 20.19 0.32 -3.17
CA LEU A 182 20.06 1.64 -3.82
C LEU A 182 20.44 2.77 -2.86
N LEU A 183 19.91 2.76 -1.64
CA LEU A 183 20.20 3.79 -0.65
C LEU A 183 21.66 3.79 -0.23
N SER A 184 22.26 2.61 -0.04
CA SER A 184 23.68 2.41 0.26
C SER A 184 24.57 3.10 -0.77
N ALA A 185 24.31 2.84 -2.05
CA ALA A 185 25.04 3.46 -3.15
C ALA A 185 24.87 4.99 -3.18
N LYS A 186 23.63 5.49 -3.00
CA LYS A 186 23.34 6.93 -3.06
C LYS A 186 23.89 7.73 -1.88
N LEU A 187 23.91 7.16 -0.67
CA LEU A 187 24.43 7.82 0.52
C LEU A 187 25.92 7.54 0.77
N ASN A 188 26.55 6.69 -0.04
CA ASN A 188 27.90 6.17 0.21
C ASN A 188 28.05 5.70 1.67
N THR A 189 27.17 4.78 2.07
CA THR A 189 27.05 4.25 3.44
C THR A 189 26.86 2.75 3.35
N GLU A 190 27.55 1.96 4.16
CA GLU A 190 27.46 0.52 4.14
C GLU A 190 26.01 0.04 4.41
N LYS A 191 25.55 -0.94 3.62
CA LYS A 191 24.19 -1.51 3.72
C LYS A 191 23.88 -2.02 5.12
N GLU A 192 24.86 -2.66 5.77
CA GLU A 192 24.71 -3.19 7.13
C GLU A 192 24.48 -2.10 8.18
N ILE A 193 25.05 -0.92 7.99
CA ILE A 193 24.80 0.25 8.86
C ILE A 193 23.34 0.71 8.67
N LEU A 194 22.87 0.80 7.42
CA LEU A 194 21.50 1.19 7.11
C LEU A 194 20.50 0.16 7.62
N LYS A 195 20.80 -1.14 7.54
CA LYS A 195 19.97 -2.21 8.11
C LYS A 195 19.87 -2.09 9.64
N ARG A 196 20.99 -1.87 10.32
CA ARG A 196 20.98 -1.66 11.79
C ARG A 196 20.16 -0.45 12.16
N GLU A 197 20.34 0.68 11.47
CA GLU A 197 19.59 1.89 11.72
C GLU A 197 18.08 1.70 11.47
N LEU A 198 17.71 0.93 10.41
CA LEU A 198 16.34 0.59 10.12
C LEU A 198 15.73 -0.26 11.25
N ASN A 199 16.46 -1.23 11.77
CA ASN A 199 16.04 -2.11 12.86
C ASN A 199 16.09 -1.42 14.22
N PHE A 200 17.14 -0.61 14.47
CA PHE A 200 17.32 0.08 15.75
C PHE A 200 16.25 1.14 16.00
N GLN A 201 15.84 1.85 14.95
CA GLN A 201 14.74 2.82 15.06
C GLN A 201 13.36 2.15 14.99
N THR A 202 13.24 0.94 14.40
CA THR A 202 12.05 0.12 14.64
C THR A 202 11.98 -0.33 16.10
N GLU A 203 13.09 -0.57 16.79
CA GLU A 203 13.12 -0.85 18.23
C GLU A 203 12.91 0.42 19.09
N GLU A 204 13.49 1.57 18.73
CA GLU A 204 13.24 2.87 19.42
C GLU A 204 11.89 3.50 19.05
N GLU A 205 11.36 3.23 17.85
CA GLU A 205 9.98 3.59 17.49
C GLU A 205 8.99 2.52 17.92
N PHE A 206 9.43 1.29 18.17
CA PHE A 206 8.70 0.34 19.01
C PHE A 206 8.64 0.82 20.47
N GLU A 207 9.57 1.68 20.94
CA GLU A 207 9.39 2.45 22.18
C GLU A 207 8.65 3.79 22.01
N GLN A 208 8.65 4.46 20.82
CA GLN A 208 8.00 5.77 20.58
C GLN A 208 6.93 5.80 19.46
N VAL A 209 6.91 4.82 18.51
CA VAL A 209 5.88 4.57 17.44
C VAL A 209 5.29 3.17 17.63
N GLY A 210 5.84 2.39 18.48
CA GLY A 210 5.15 1.42 19.33
C GLY A 210 3.87 2.05 19.87
N GLU A 211 3.91 3.36 20.10
CA GLU A 211 2.72 4.12 20.44
C GLU A 211 1.76 4.39 19.27
N THR A 212 2.06 4.50 18.00
CA THR A 212 1.04 4.85 16.98
C THR A 212 0.58 3.74 16.04
N SER A 213 1.32 2.68 15.75
CA SER A 213 0.76 1.52 15.00
C SER A 213 0.59 0.29 15.90
N LEU A 214 1.39 0.11 16.94
CA LEU A 214 1.01 -0.67 18.13
C LEU A 214 -0.08 0.06 18.92
N ASN A 215 -0.11 1.40 18.98
CA ASN A 215 -1.22 2.16 19.53
C ASN A 215 -2.52 1.92 18.75
N SER A 216 -2.52 1.75 17.43
CA SER A 216 -3.77 1.39 16.76
C SER A 216 -4.17 -0.06 17.05
N VAL A 217 -3.26 -1.03 17.02
CA VAL A 217 -3.57 -2.43 17.37
C VAL A 217 -3.83 -2.57 18.87
N SER A 218 -3.05 -1.92 19.73
CA SER A 218 -3.27 -1.84 21.18
C SER A 218 -4.58 -1.15 21.52
N ILE A 219 -4.92 -0.03 20.87
CA ILE A 219 -6.22 0.62 21.04
C ILE A 219 -7.37 -0.31 20.63
N PHE A 220 -7.24 -1.04 19.52
CA PHE A 220 -8.26 -2.01 19.12
C PHE A 220 -8.35 -3.19 20.09
N GLN A 221 -7.20 -3.70 20.59
CA GLN A 221 -7.17 -4.70 21.64
C GLN A 221 -7.82 -4.17 22.93
N ASP A 222 -7.53 -2.94 23.33
CA ASP A 222 -8.10 -2.32 24.52
C ASP A 222 -9.62 -2.15 24.42
N ILE A 223 -10.13 -1.72 23.25
CA ILE A 223 -11.58 -1.61 23.00
C ILE A 223 -12.27 -2.98 23.06
N VAL A 224 -11.73 -4.00 22.38
CA VAL A 224 -12.30 -5.35 22.40
C VAL A 224 -12.19 -5.97 23.80
N THR A 225 -11.05 -5.79 24.48
CA THR A 225 -10.85 -6.26 25.87
C THR A 225 -11.81 -5.56 26.82
N ALA A 226 -11.99 -4.25 26.68
CA ALA A 226 -12.92 -3.48 27.50
C ALA A 226 -14.36 -3.97 27.30
N ASN A 227 -14.78 -4.25 26.06
CA ASN A 227 -16.09 -4.82 25.79
C ASN A 227 -16.28 -6.19 26.47
N ILE A 228 -15.30 -7.09 26.35
CA ILE A 228 -15.33 -8.41 27.00
C ILE A 228 -15.43 -8.26 28.53
N VAL A 229 -14.61 -7.40 29.13
CA VAL A 229 -14.60 -7.17 30.58
C VAL A 229 -15.91 -6.54 31.06
N GLN A 230 -16.44 -5.54 30.34
CA GLN A 230 -17.69 -4.84 30.69
C GLN A 230 -18.91 -5.74 30.54
N ASN A 231 -18.88 -6.71 29.64
CA ASN A 231 -19.90 -7.73 29.46
C ASN A 231 -19.67 -8.99 30.36
N ASN A 232 -18.95 -8.85 31.46
CA ASN A 232 -18.66 -9.93 32.39
C ASN A 232 -18.02 -11.17 31.74
N PHE A 233 -17.14 -10.99 30.78
CA PHE A 233 -16.47 -12.03 30.00
C PHE A 233 -17.42 -12.91 29.15
N GLU A 234 -18.60 -12.40 28.81
CA GLU A 234 -19.43 -13.00 27.75
C GLU A 234 -18.80 -12.68 26.40
N ILE A 235 -18.23 -13.70 25.76
CA ILE A 235 -17.46 -13.58 24.52
C ILE A 235 -18.36 -13.86 23.32
N SER A 236 -18.50 -12.89 22.42
CA SER A 236 -19.25 -13.03 21.17
C SER A 236 -18.56 -13.97 20.17
N GLU A 237 -19.27 -14.43 19.14
CA GLU A 237 -18.68 -15.30 18.11
C GLU A 237 -17.51 -14.63 17.36
N ASN A 238 -17.60 -13.32 17.06
CA ASN A 238 -16.52 -12.58 16.42
C ASN A 238 -15.27 -12.49 17.31
N GLU A 239 -15.46 -12.27 18.61
CA GLU A 239 -14.36 -12.26 19.59
C GLU A 239 -13.73 -13.65 19.75
N LYS A 240 -14.51 -14.72 19.75
CA LYS A 240 -13.99 -16.10 19.74
C LYS A 240 -13.10 -16.35 18.52
N GLU A 241 -13.49 -15.87 17.35
CA GLU A 241 -12.65 -15.97 16.15
C GLU A 241 -11.33 -15.24 16.32
N ILE A 242 -11.34 -14.01 16.82
CA ILE A 242 -10.13 -13.22 17.09
C ILE A 242 -9.20 -13.98 18.08
N LEU A 243 -9.74 -14.47 19.18
CA LEU A 243 -8.97 -15.20 20.19
C LEU A 243 -8.39 -16.52 19.65
N SER A 244 -9.07 -17.17 18.72
CA SER A 244 -8.57 -18.38 18.04
C SER A 244 -7.34 -18.13 17.15
N LEU A 245 -7.14 -16.90 16.71
CA LEU A 245 -6.02 -16.51 15.85
C LEU A 245 -4.75 -16.18 16.63
N ASN A 246 -4.88 -15.75 17.89
CA ASN A 246 -3.76 -15.33 18.71
C ASN A 246 -3.85 -15.89 20.13
N SER A 247 -2.99 -16.87 20.45
CA SER A 247 -2.95 -17.53 21.76
C SER A 247 -2.54 -16.59 22.89
N ASP A 248 -1.68 -15.61 22.63
CA ASP A 248 -1.20 -14.69 23.66
C ASP A 248 -2.32 -13.74 24.08
N TYR A 249 -3.13 -13.29 23.10
CA TYR A 249 -4.32 -12.50 23.40
C TYR A 249 -5.39 -13.31 24.13
N ALA A 250 -5.61 -14.57 23.76
CA ALA A 250 -6.50 -15.46 24.50
C ALA A 250 -6.04 -15.68 25.95
N ASN A 251 -4.74 -15.85 26.18
CA ASN A 251 -4.15 -15.98 27.51
C ASN A 251 -4.31 -14.69 28.34
N LEU A 252 -4.17 -13.51 27.69
CA LEU A 252 -4.43 -12.24 28.37
C LEU A 252 -5.88 -12.18 28.89
N ILE A 253 -6.87 -12.45 28.03
CA ILE A 253 -8.29 -12.43 28.42
C ILE A 253 -8.56 -13.40 29.58
N SER A 254 -8.03 -14.63 29.52
CA SER A 254 -8.16 -15.62 30.60
C SER A 254 -7.51 -15.14 31.93
N SER A 255 -6.38 -14.42 31.83
CA SER A 255 -5.73 -13.84 33.01
C SER A 255 -6.53 -12.71 33.63
N LEU A 256 -7.20 -11.89 32.82
CA LEU A 256 -8.06 -10.81 33.30
C LEU A 256 -9.35 -11.32 33.94
N GLU A 257 -9.91 -12.41 33.43
CA GLU A 257 -11.06 -13.10 34.05
C GLU A 257 -10.72 -13.62 35.45
N SER A 258 -9.50 -14.16 35.63
CA SER A 258 -9.04 -14.69 36.91
C SER A 258 -8.59 -13.62 37.91
N ASP A 259 -8.23 -12.40 37.47
CA ASP A 259 -7.69 -11.32 38.31
C ASP A 259 -8.53 -10.02 38.18
N LYS A 260 -9.51 -9.88 39.09
CA LYS A 260 -10.40 -8.71 39.17
C LYS A 260 -9.69 -7.37 39.37
N ASN A 261 -8.45 -7.34 39.85
CA ASN A 261 -7.70 -6.09 40.02
C ASN A 261 -7.10 -5.64 38.69
N LYS A 262 -6.60 -6.56 37.87
CA LYS A 262 -6.10 -6.27 36.54
C LYS A 262 -7.21 -5.84 35.57
N SER A 263 -8.41 -6.38 35.70
CA SER A 263 -9.54 -6.04 34.84
C SER A 263 -10.13 -4.64 35.08
N LYS A 264 -9.85 -4.02 36.25
CA LYS A 264 -10.40 -2.70 36.62
C LYS A 264 -10.01 -1.57 35.66
N GLU A 265 -8.85 -1.61 35.05
CA GLU A 265 -8.39 -0.60 34.10
C GLU A 265 -9.24 -0.58 32.83
N TYR A 266 -9.77 -1.73 32.40
CA TYR A 266 -10.62 -1.86 31.22
C TYR A 266 -12.09 -1.51 31.50
N GLN A 267 -12.53 -1.48 32.75
CA GLN A 267 -13.90 -1.12 33.13
C GLN A 267 -14.22 0.35 32.87
N ASN A 268 -13.22 1.21 32.82
CA ASN A 268 -13.38 2.67 32.64
C ASN A 268 -13.11 3.13 31.19
N ILE A 269 -12.76 2.24 30.27
CA ILE A 269 -12.58 2.58 28.86
C ILE A 269 -13.96 2.76 28.23
N SER A 270 -14.22 3.94 27.69
CA SER A 270 -15.44 4.24 26.94
C SER A 270 -15.19 4.23 25.45
N PHE A 271 -16.10 3.64 24.70
CA PHE A 271 -16.05 3.59 23.24
C PHE A 271 -17.47 3.65 22.66
N LEU A 272 -17.58 4.11 21.42
CA LEU A 272 -18.84 4.10 20.68
C LEU A 272 -19.06 2.73 20.01
N PRO A 273 -20.31 2.32 19.73
CA PRO A 273 -20.61 1.07 19.03
C PRO A 273 -19.83 0.92 17.72
N ASP A 274 -19.78 1.96 16.89
CA ASP A 274 -19.05 1.95 15.62
C ASP A 274 -17.54 1.74 15.80
N GLN A 275 -16.96 2.29 16.88
CA GLN A 275 -15.55 2.08 17.22
C GLN A 275 -15.28 0.63 17.62
N TYR A 276 -16.21 -0.03 18.30
CA TYR A 276 -16.10 -1.44 18.65
C TYR A 276 -16.17 -2.31 17.38
N GLU A 277 -17.13 -2.08 16.50
CA GLU A 277 -17.25 -2.83 15.24
C GLU A 277 -15.99 -2.69 14.39
N GLU A 278 -15.46 -1.47 14.25
CA GLU A 278 -14.19 -1.23 13.56
C GLU A 278 -13.01 -1.95 14.23
N ALA A 279 -12.94 -1.91 15.56
CA ALA A 279 -11.86 -2.56 16.32
C ALA A 279 -11.87 -4.09 16.14
N VAL A 280 -13.04 -4.72 16.16
CA VAL A 280 -13.21 -6.16 15.93
C VAL A 280 -12.70 -6.53 14.54
N VAL A 281 -13.13 -5.82 13.50
CA VAL A 281 -12.73 -6.12 12.12
C VAL A 281 -11.22 -5.92 11.92
N ARG A 282 -10.66 -4.80 12.39
CA ARG A 282 -9.23 -4.50 12.24
C ARG A 282 -8.35 -5.47 13.01
N LEU A 283 -8.75 -5.85 14.21
CA LEU A 283 -8.01 -6.81 15.03
C LEU A 283 -8.05 -8.21 14.41
N TYR A 284 -9.20 -8.63 13.87
CA TYR A 284 -9.30 -9.88 13.11
C TYR A 284 -8.36 -9.89 11.90
N LEU A 285 -8.39 -8.84 11.08
CA LEU A 285 -7.54 -8.73 9.88
C LEU A 285 -6.05 -8.76 10.24
N TYR A 286 -5.65 -8.11 11.33
CA TYR A 286 -4.28 -8.11 11.81
C TYR A 286 -3.82 -9.52 12.21
N PHE A 287 -4.57 -10.21 13.08
CA PHE A 287 -4.20 -11.55 13.53
C PHE A 287 -4.31 -12.61 12.42
N ALA A 288 -5.27 -12.48 11.52
CA ALA A 288 -5.40 -13.39 10.37
C ALA A 288 -4.19 -13.27 9.43
N ASN A 289 -3.68 -12.06 9.16
CA ASN A 289 -2.47 -11.86 8.37
C ASN A 289 -1.28 -12.55 9.01
N PHE A 290 -1.04 -12.29 10.30
CA PHE A 290 0.07 -12.90 11.04
C PHE A 290 -0.02 -14.43 11.05
N LYS A 291 -1.23 -14.98 11.22
CA LYS A 291 -1.47 -16.44 11.20
C LYS A 291 -1.19 -17.04 9.83
N ILE A 292 -1.64 -16.37 8.75
CA ILE A 292 -1.38 -16.80 7.36
C ILE A 292 0.13 -16.88 7.09
N GLU A 293 0.87 -15.84 7.42
CA GLU A 293 2.33 -15.81 7.26
C GLU A 293 3.02 -16.93 8.04
N THR A 294 2.61 -17.15 9.29
CA THR A 294 3.13 -18.22 10.13
C THR A 294 2.90 -19.61 9.53
N LEU A 295 1.71 -19.85 8.98
CA LEU A 295 1.35 -21.12 8.34
C LEU A 295 2.14 -21.35 7.04
N ILE A 296 2.32 -20.31 6.23
CA ILE A 296 3.11 -20.38 4.99
C ILE A 296 4.57 -20.69 5.34
N ASN A 297 5.19 -19.96 6.24
CA ASN A 297 6.56 -20.19 6.68
C ASN A 297 6.75 -21.60 7.23
N ARG A 298 5.79 -22.10 8.02
CA ARG A 298 5.83 -23.47 8.55
C ARG A 298 5.72 -24.51 7.43
N PHE A 299 4.89 -24.29 6.43
CA PHE A 299 4.78 -25.16 5.25
C PHE A 299 6.08 -25.19 4.44
N GLU A 300 6.72 -24.04 4.24
CA GLU A 300 7.96 -23.93 3.47
C GLU A 300 9.14 -24.61 4.15
N GLN A 301 9.22 -24.58 5.48
CA GLN A 301 10.32 -25.15 6.27
C GLN A 301 10.23 -26.67 6.46
N GLN A 302 9.12 -27.32 6.12
CA GLN A 302 8.96 -28.76 6.30
C GLN A 302 9.56 -29.57 5.15
N GLU A 303 10.39 -30.58 5.47
CA GLU A 303 10.91 -31.55 4.48
C GLU A 303 9.79 -32.38 3.86
N LYS A 304 8.79 -32.81 4.67
CA LYS A 304 7.54 -33.43 4.18
C LYS A 304 6.43 -32.39 4.25
N LYS A 305 5.97 -31.94 3.08
CA LYS A 305 4.93 -30.91 2.95
C LYS A 305 3.61 -31.37 3.52
N ASP A 306 3.12 -30.67 4.56
CA ASP A 306 1.80 -30.89 5.12
C ASP A 306 0.79 -29.97 4.42
N PHE A 307 0.10 -30.52 3.43
CA PHE A 307 -0.89 -29.79 2.62
C PHE A 307 -2.11 -29.33 3.42
N SER A 308 -2.34 -29.85 4.64
CA SER A 308 -3.42 -29.34 5.50
C SER A 308 -3.18 -27.89 5.94
N LEU A 309 -1.91 -27.45 6.00
CA LEU A 309 -1.57 -26.06 6.29
C LEU A 309 -2.01 -25.11 5.17
N LEU A 310 -1.91 -25.54 3.91
CA LEU A 310 -2.40 -24.73 2.77
C LEU A 310 -3.92 -24.61 2.78
N GLN A 311 -4.63 -25.64 3.18
CA GLN A 311 -6.09 -25.59 3.35
C GLN A 311 -6.47 -24.57 4.43
N GLN A 312 -5.77 -24.56 5.56
CA GLN A 312 -5.98 -23.57 6.63
C GLN A 312 -5.71 -22.13 6.13
N VAL A 313 -4.67 -21.93 5.31
CA VAL A 313 -4.37 -20.62 4.70
C VAL A 313 -5.50 -20.19 3.77
N GLU A 314 -6.05 -21.08 2.93
CA GLU A 314 -7.18 -20.77 2.06
C GLU A 314 -8.44 -20.39 2.84
N ASP A 315 -8.76 -21.14 3.89
CA ASP A 315 -9.92 -20.86 4.73
C ASP A 315 -9.81 -19.52 5.45
N LEU A 316 -8.62 -19.19 5.96
CA LEU A 316 -8.34 -17.88 6.56
C LEU A 316 -8.42 -16.73 5.53
N LYS A 317 -7.94 -16.94 4.31
CA LYS A 317 -8.02 -15.93 3.24
C LYS A 317 -9.48 -15.65 2.85
N LYS A 318 -10.32 -16.69 2.73
CA LYS A 318 -11.75 -16.52 2.45
C LYS A 318 -12.46 -15.75 3.56
N LYS A 319 -12.21 -16.10 4.82
CA LYS A 319 -12.78 -15.36 5.96
C LYS A 319 -12.30 -13.91 6.02
N LYS A 320 -11.01 -13.67 5.79
CA LYS A 320 -10.45 -12.32 5.73
C LYS A 320 -11.14 -11.46 4.67
N GLU A 321 -11.46 -12.02 3.50
CA GLU A 321 -12.18 -11.31 2.43
C GLU A 321 -13.58 -10.87 2.88
N ILE A 322 -14.28 -11.69 3.67
CA ILE A 322 -15.58 -11.33 4.27
C ILE A 322 -15.42 -10.12 5.17
N TYR A 323 -14.46 -10.13 6.10
CA TYR A 323 -14.22 -9.01 7.01
C TYR A 323 -13.75 -7.73 6.29
N GLN A 324 -12.95 -7.85 5.23
CA GLN A 324 -12.54 -6.70 4.41
C GLN A 324 -13.70 -6.01 3.68
N ASN A 325 -14.76 -6.74 3.36
CA ASN A 325 -15.95 -6.19 2.71
C ASN A 325 -16.94 -5.58 3.69
N THR A 326 -16.69 -5.69 5.00
CA THR A 326 -17.54 -5.14 6.07
C THR A 326 -17.14 -3.71 6.44
N ILE A 327 -15.91 -3.27 6.16
CA ILE A 327 -15.42 -1.89 6.28
C ILE A 327 -15.67 -1.12 4.98
#